data_30881dae041d01e8011785e568062b21
#
_entry.id   30881dae041d01e8011785e568062b21
#
_cell.length_a   1.000
_cell.length_b   1.000
_cell.length_c   1.000
_cell.angle_alpha   90.00
_cell.angle_beta   90.00
_cell.angle_gamma   90.00
#
_symmetry.space_group_name_H-M   'P 1'
#
loop_
_entity.id
_entity.type
_entity.pdbx_description
1 polymer ?
#
loop_
_entity_poly.entity_id
_entity_poly.type
_entity_poly.pdbx_seq_one_letter_code
_entity_poly.pdbx_strand_id
1 'polypeptide(L)'
;MIKLNLGCASRLLEEYINIDMDSIEDIKKRYPNIEIKDDLEFIQSNVLTLPFADETVDEVRCDALIEHLSFQEESKFFYEAQRVLKSGGLLRFCVPDFEDCVKKWLDAKDDWKDFFRDDDEAIEQQHWFGNYSYSTENRWGYLTASIFGTQNGAGQFHKNAYTVPKIKAICKK
;
A
#
# COMPACT_ATOMS: atom_id res chain seq x y z
N MET A 1 -5.89 24.30 4.68
CA MET A 1 -5.36 23.40 3.63
C MET A 1 -5.87 22.02 3.97
N ILE A 2 -6.64 21.39 3.08
CA ILE A 2 -7.19 20.06 3.31
C ILE A 2 -6.25 19.04 2.66
N LYS A 3 -5.68 18.15 3.46
CA LYS A 3 -4.79 17.08 3.00
C LYS A 3 -5.35 15.72 3.41
N LEU A 4 -5.41 14.77 2.50
CA LEU A 4 -5.92 13.42 2.75
C LEU A 4 -4.79 12.40 2.70
N ASN A 5 -4.77 11.49 3.68
CA ASN A 5 -3.91 10.32 3.72
C ASN A 5 -4.78 9.07 3.53
N LEU A 6 -4.81 8.53 2.32
CA LEU A 6 -5.71 7.46 1.91
C LEU A 6 -5.09 6.07 2.10
N GLY A 7 -5.87 5.14 2.64
CA GLY A 7 -5.39 3.80 2.97
C GLY A 7 -4.31 3.86 4.05
N CYS A 8 -4.55 4.69 5.06
CA CYS A 8 -3.53 5.04 6.04
C CYS A 8 -3.02 3.85 6.87
N ALA A 9 -3.86 2.84 7.11
CA ALA A 9 -3.51 1.69 7.95
C ALA A 9 -2.77 2.15 9.23
N SER A 10 -1.53 1.69 9.46
CA SER A 10 -0.72 2.11 10.61
C SER A 10 0.07 3.41 10.40
N ARG A 11 0.01 4.02 9.22
CA ARG A 11 0.75 5.25 8.88
C ARG A 11 -0.13 6.47 9.01
N LEU A 12 -0.55 6.78 10.22
CA LEU A 12 -1.36 7.96 10.52
C LEU A 12 -0.49 9.23 10.52
N LEU A 13 -0.94 10.28 9.84
CA LEU A 13 -0.21 11.53 9.68
C LEU A 13 -0.96 12.67 10.38
N GLU A 14 -0.25 13.46 11.21
CA GLU A 14 -0.83 14.51 12.06
C GLU A 14 -1.46 15.68 11.25
N GLU A 15 -0.88 16.04 10.11
CA GLU A 15 -1.36 17.17 9.30
C GLU A 15 -2.37 16.75 8.22
N TYR A 16 -2.86 15.52 8.27
CA TYR A 16 -3.76 14.94 7.28
C TYR A 16 -5.04 14.43 7.93
N ILE A 17 -6.11 14.47 7.17
CA ILE A 17 -7.28 13.66 7.47
C ILE A 17 -6.95 12.25 7.00
N ASN A 18 -6.80 11.33 7.94
CA ASN A 18 -6.46 9.94 7.69
C ASN A 18 -7.72 9.17 7.31
N ILE A 19 -7.67 8.42 6.22
CA ILE A 19 -8.82 7.71 5.67
C ILE A 19 -8.46 6.26 5.44
N ASP A 20 -9.27 5.37 5.99
CA ASP A 20 -9.18 3.94 5.73
C ASP A 20 -10.58 3.31 5.66
N MET A 21 -10.67 2.16 5.02
CA MET A 21 -11.89 1.36 4.98
C MET A 21 -12.12 0.63 6.29
N ASP A 22 -11.03 0.26 6.98
CA ASP A 22 -11.08 -0.33 8.31
C ASP A 22 -11.37 0.74 9.37
N SER A 23 -12.02 0.34 10.45
CA SER A 23 -12.18 1.20 11.62
C SER A 23 -10.86 1.38 12.38
N ILE A 24 -10.78 2.41 13.23
CA ILE A 24 -9.63 2.60 14.13
C ILE A 24 -9.42 1.37 15.02
N GLU A 25 -10.50 0.73 15.46
CA GLU A 25 -10.46 -0.47 16.29
C GLU A 25 -9.85 -1.66 15.53
N ASP A 26 -10.17 -1.81 14.25
CA ASP A 26 -9.62 -2.89 13.42
C ASP A 26 -8.16 -2.62 13.06
N ILE A 27 -7.79 -1.36 12.84
CA ILE A 27 -6.39 -0.95 12.67
C ILE A 27 -5.59 -1.27 13.93
N LYS A 28 -6.10 -0.94 15.13
CA LYS A 28 -5.45 -1.29 16.41
C LYS A 28 -5.31 -2.79 16.62
N LYS A 29 -6.31 -3.59 16.24
CA LYS A 29 -6.22 -5.06 16.31
C LYS A 29 -5.14 -5.61 15.39
N ARG A 30 -5.01 -5.06 14.17
CA ARG A 30 -4.01 -5.48 13.20
C ARG A 30 -2.59 -5.01 13.58
N TYR A 31 -2.49 -3.84 14.20
CA TYR A 31 -1.24 -3.22 14.60
C TYR A 31 -1.27 -2.89 16.10
N PRO A 32 -1.13 -3.88 16.99
CA PRO A 32 -1.35 -3.70 18.43
C PRO A 32 -0.39 -2.70 19.11
N ASN A 33 0.74 -2.41 18.47
CA ASN A 33 1.73 -1.44 18.99
C ASN A 33 1.58 -0.04 18.38
N ILE A 34 0.50 0.23 17.64
CA ILE A 34 0.30 1.55 17.04
C ILE A 34 -0.08 2.56 18.14
N GLU A 35 0.61 3.68 18.16
CA GLU A 35 0.24 4.83 18.98
C GLU A 35 -0.64 5.78 18.14
N ILE A 36 -1.86 6.05 18.62
CA ILE A 36 -2.78 6.97 17.98
C ILE A 36 -3.00 8.14 18.92
N LYS A 37 -2.63 9.33 18.48
CA LYS A 37 -2.82 10.57 19.24
C LYS A 37 -4.30 10.97 19.26
N ASP A 38 -4.74 11.58 20.36
CA ASP A 38 -6.16 11.95 20.54
C ASP A 38 -6.64 13.07 19.59
N ASP A 39 -5.73 13.89 19.08
CA ASP A 39 -6.01 15.00 18.15
C ASP A 39 -5.92 14.62 16.68
N LEU A 40 -5.74 13.34 16.39
CA LEU A 40 -5.56 12.86 15.03
C LEU A 40 -6.90 12.73 14.30
N GLU A 41 -7.04 13.41 13.17
CA GLU A 41 -8.24 13.33 12.35
C GLU A 41 -8.29 12.00 11.58
N PHE A 42 -9.39 11.25 11.75
CA PHE A 42 -9.64 10.00 11.05
C PHE A 42 -11.07 9.89 10.57
N ILE A 43 -11.23 9.42 9.33
CA ILE A 43 -12.54 9.13 8.72
C ILE A 43 -12.51 7.69 8.18
N GLN A 44 -13.41 6.86 8.66
CA GLN A 44 -13.64 5.55 8.04
C GLN A 44 -14.42 5.73 6.75
N SER A 45 -13.77 5.49 5.61
CA SER A 45 -14.40 5.64 4.29
C SER A 45 -13.71 4.81 3.21
N ASN A 46 -14.47 4.54 2.14
CA ASN A 46 -13.94 3.91 0.94
C ASN A 46 -13.24 4.98 0.07
N VAL A 47 -11.99 4.73 -0.31
CA VAL A 47 -11.18 5.62 -1.15
C VAL A 47 -11.71 5.79 -2.57
N LEU A 48 -12.67 4.96 -2.99
CA LEU A 48 -13.36 5.05 -4.27
C LEU A 48 -14.58 6.00 -4.25
N THR A 49 -14.95 6.49 -3.04
CA THR A 49 -16.09 7.41 -2.82
C THR A 49 -15.81 8.26 -1.59
N LEU A 50 -15.03 9.31 -1.78
CA LEU A 50 -14.56 10.16 -0.68
C LEU A 50 -15.65 11.14 -0.23
N PRO A 51 -15.83 11.37 1.09
CA PRO A 51 -16.87 12.28 1.61
C PRO A 51 -16.44 13.75 1.52
N PHE A 52 -15.90 14.16 0.37
CA PHE A 52 -15.48 15.53 0.09
C PHE A 52 -16.14 16.04 -1.18
N ALA A 53 -16.46 17.33 -1.21
CA ALA A 53 -16.96 17.98 -2.41
C ALA A 53 -15.87 18.10 -3.48
N ASP A 54 -16.31 18.32 -4.72
CA ASP A 54 -15.40 18.53 -5.85
C ASP A 54 -14.49 19.73 -5.59
N GLU A 55 -13.23 19.61 -5.99
CA GLU A 55 -12.23 20.69 -5.95
C GLU A 55 -12.04 21.35 -4.55
N THR A 56 -12.12 20.55 -3.47
CA THR A 56 -11.95 21.08 -2.11
C THR A 56 -10.62 20.71 -1.46
N VAL A 57 -9.96 19.66 -1.95
CA VAL A 57 -8.75 19.07 -1.35
C VAL A 57 -7.49 19.65 -1.99
N ASP A 58 -6.52 20.02 -1.18
CA ASP A 58 -5.25 20.58 -1.63
C ASP A 58 -4.21 19.48 -1.95
N GLU A 59 -4.24 18.38 -1.18
CA GLU A 59 -3.31 17.25 -1.37
C GLU A 59 -4.00 15.92 -1.06
N VAL A 60 -3.79 14.93 -1.94
CA VAL A 60 -4.11 13.53 -1.70
C VAL A 60 -2.81 12.74 -1.66
N ARG A 61 -2.58 12.01 -0.58
CA ARG A 61 -1.47 11.09 -0.41
C ARG A 61 -2.00 9.67 -0.24
N CYS A 62 -1.36 8.70 -0.91
CA CYS A 62 -1.62 7.28 -0.74
C CYS A 62 -0.34 6.48 -0.93
N ASP A 63 0.17 5.91 0.15
CA ASP A 63 1.38 5.09 0.13
C ASP A 63 0.97 3.62 0.28
N ALA A 64 1.42 2.75 -0.62
CA ALA A 64 1.11 1.32 -0.62
C ALA A 64 -0.41 1.04 -0.56
N LEU A 65 -1.17 1.69 -1.45
CA LEU A 65 -2.62 1.53 -1.56
C LEU A 65 -3.05 1.05 -2.94
N ILE A 66 -2.61 1.73 -4.01
CA ILE A 66 -3.18 1.52 -5.34
C ILE A 66 -2.84 0.15 -5.94
N GLU A 67 -1.76 -0.48 -5.50
CA GLU A 67 -1.41 -1.86 -5.86
C GLU A 67 -2.42 -2.89 -5.32
N HIS A 68 -3.19 -2.54 -4.30
CA HIS A 68 -4.25 -3.37 -3.73
C HIS A 68 -5.59 -3.22 -4.47
N LEU A 69 -5.70 -2.25 -5.37
CA LEU A 69 -6.88 -2.02 -6.19
C LEU A 69 -6.88 -2.91 -7.43
N SER A 70 -8.04 -3.48 -7.77
CA SER A 70 -8.24 -4.15 -9.06
C SER A 70 -8.18 -3.14 -10.21
N PHE A 71 -8.07 -3.62 -11.45
CA PHE A 71 -8.07 -2.75 -12.65
C PHE A 71 -9.28 -1.84 -12.75
N GLN A 72 -10.44 -2.31 -12.29
CA GLN A 72 -11.67 -1.52 -12.29
C GLN A 72 -11.67 -0.46 -11.18
N GLU A 73 -11.16 -0.82 -10.01
CA GLU A 73 -11.02 0.08 -8.86
C GLU A 73 -9.96 1.14 -9.10
N GLU A 74 -8.85 0.80 -9.78
CA GLU A 74 -7.79 1.74 -10.16
C GLU A 74 -8.37 2.96 -10.90
N SER A 75 -9.16 2.73 -11.94
CA SER A 75 -9.75 3.82 -12.71
C SER A 75 -10.68 4.70 -11.84
N LYS A 76 -11.52 4.07 -11.02
CA LYS A 76 -12.42 4.79 -10.11
C LYS A 76 -11.64 5.63 -9.11
N PHE A 77 -10.56 5.08 -8.55
CA PHE A 77 -9.70 5.78 -7.61
C PHE A 77 -9.10 7.06 -8.22
N PHE A 78 -8.53 6.99 -9.42
CA PHE A 78 -7.92 8.16 -10.04
C PHE A 78 -8.97 9.22 -10.42
N TYR A 79 -10.15 8.81 -10.87
CA TYR A 79 -11.27 9.75 -11.10
C TYR A 79 -11.72 10.41 -9.80
N GLU A 80 -11.82 9.67 -8.72
CA GLU A 80 -12.23 10.19 -7.42
C GLU A 80 -11.18 11.13 -6.82
N ALA A 81 -9.90 10.76 -6.90
CA ALA A 81 -8.79 11.62 -6.49
C ALA A 81 -8.78 12.93 -7.30
N GLN A 82 -8.99 12.86 -8.62
CA GLN A 82 -9.09 14.03 -9.48
C GLN A 82 -10.32 14.91 -9.11
N ARG A 83 -11.46 14.28 -8.83
CA ARG A 83 -12.69 15.00 -8.47
C ARG A 83 -12.53 15.86 -7.22
N VAL A 84 -11.93 15.30 -6.17
CA VAL A 84 -11.79 16.02 -4.90
C VAL A 84 -10.66 17.03 -4.90
N LEU A 85 -9.60 16.82 -5.70
CA LEU A 85 -8.46 17.73 -5.78
C LEU A 85 -8.83 19.03 -6.45
N LYS A 86 -8.39 20.15 -5.86
CA LYS A 86 -8.43 21.45 -6.49
C LYS A 86 -7.60 21.47 -7.77
N SER A 87 -7.93 22.38 -8.67
CA SER A 87 -7.02 22.69 -9.80
C SER A 87 -5.63 23.09 -9.27
N GLY A 88 -4.60 22.38 -9.73
CA GLY A 88 -3.24 22.52 -9.21
C GLY A 88 -2.96 21.81 -7.88
N GLY A 89 -3.91 21.06 -7.34
CA GLY A 89 -3.72 20.21 -6.17
C GLY A 89 -2.73 19.09 -6.42
N LEU A 90 -2.22 18.48 -5.37
CA LEU A 90 -1.12 17.52 -5.43
C LEU A 90 -1.62 16.09 -5.15
N LEU A 91 -1.36 15.16 -6.08
CA LEU A 91 -1.50 13.73 -5.84
C LEU A 91 -0.12 13.11 -5.60
N ARG A 92 0.08 12.52 -4.43
CA ARG A 92 1.28 11.75 -4.06
C ARG A 92 0.93 10.31 -3.84
N PHE A 93 1.73 9.41 -4.38
CA PHE A 93 1.62 7.98 -4.08
C PHE A 93 2.97 7.29 -4.18
N CYS A 94 3.10 6.19 -3.44
CA CYS A 94 4.25 5.31 -3.47
C CYS A 94 3.76 3.88 -3.66
N VAL A 95 4.36 3.17 -4.61
CA VAL A 95 4.03 1.77 -4.95
C VAL A 95 5.31 1.02 -5.28
N PRO A 96 5.34 -0.32 -5.16
CA PRO A 96 6.45 -1.11 -5.64
C PRO A 96 6.66 -0.90 -7.15
N ASP A 97 7.91 -0.66 -7.56
CA ASP A 97 8.27 -0.66 -8.98
C ASP A 97 8.36 -2.09 -9.48
N PHE A 98 7.33 -2.52 -10.21
CA PHE A 98 7.23 -3.89 -10.70
C PHE A 98 8.37 -4.25 -11.67
N GLU A 99 8.83 -3.30 -12.48
CA GLU A 99 9.96 -3.54 -13.40
C GLU A 99 11.25 -3.81 -12.62
N ASP A 100 11.51 -3.02 -11.57
CA ASP A 100 12.67 -3.22 -10.69
C ASP A 100 12.55 -4.56 -9.92
N CYS A 101 11.38 -4.88 -9.40
CA CYS A 101 11.13 -6.16 -8.73
C CYS A 101 11.39 -7.36 -9.66
N VAL A 102 10.92 -7.31 -10.91
CA VAL A 102 11.14 -8.37 -11.89
C VAL A 102 12.62 -8.50 -12.25
N LYS A 103 13.32 -7.40 -12.46
CA LYS A 103 14.78 -7.41 -12.70
C LYS A 103 15.53 -8.07 -11.55
N LYS A 104 15.24 -7.66 -10.32
CA LYS A 104 15.83 -8.26 -9.11
C LYS A 104 15.50 -9.74 -8.98
N TRP A 105 14.29 -10.15 -9.35
CA TRP A 105 13.88 -11.54 -9.37
C TRP A 105 14.71 -12.37 -10.35
N LEU A 106 14.87 -11.88 -11.57
CA LEU A 106 15.65 -12.56 -12.62
C LEU A 106 17.15 -12.61 -12.29
N ASP A 107 17.68 -11.58 -11.64
CA ASP A 107 19.07 -11.49 -11.23
C ASP A 107 19.39 -12.27 -9.95
N ALA A 108 18.36 -12.74 -9.26
CA ALA A 108 18.47 -13.52 -8.03
C ALA A 108 18.92 -14.96 -8.32
N LYS A 109 20.08 -15.13 -8.95
CA LYS A 109 20.62 -16.43 -9.36
C LYS A 109 20.95 -17.31 -8.14
N ASP A 110 20.53 -18.57 -8.23
CA ASP A 110 20.99 -19.71 -7.44
C ASP A 110 20.82 -19.63 -5.92
N ASP A 111 20.11 -18.62 -5.40
CA ASP A 111 19.96 -18.45 -3.96
C ASP A 111 18.57 -18.88 -3.46
N TRP A 112 18.23 -20.12 -3.76
CA TRP A 112 17.03 -20.79 -3.25
C TRP A 112 17.01 -20.92 -1.73
N LYS A 113 18.13 -20.70 -1.05
CA LYS A 113 18.23 -20.70 0.42
C LYS A 113 17.32 -19.65 1.04
N ASP A 114 17.18 -18.51 0.37
CA ASP A 114 16.29 -17.44 0.82
C ASP A 114 14.80 -17.77 0.57
N PHE A 115 14.51 -18.77 -0.26
CA PHE A 115 13.16 -19.18 -0.59
C PHE A 115 12.66 -20.33 0.27
N PHE A 116 13.56 -21.25 0.61
CA PHE A 116 13.28 -22.38 1.47
C PHE A 116 14.07 -22.25 2.76
N ARG A 117 13.38 -21.97 3.84
CA ARG A 117 13.96 -21.99 5.17
C ARG A 117 13.52 -23.25 5.88
N ASP A 118 14.50 -24.07 6.27
CA ASP A 118 14.34 -25.30 7.04
C ASP A 118 14.96 -25.20 8.44
N ASP A 119 15.32 -23.98 8.86
CA ASP A 119 15.79 -23.72 10.20
C ASP A 119 14.65 -23.82 11.23
N ASP A 120 15.04 -24.07 12.49
CA ASP A 120 14.10 -24.30 13.59
C ASP A 120 13.08 -23.17 13.76
N GLU A 121 13.48 -21.91 13.57
CA GLU A 121 12.59 -20.76 13.63
C GLU A 121 11.53 -20.77 12.53
N ALA A 122 11.92 -21.09 11.30
CA ALA A 122 10.99 -21.18 10.17
C ALA A 122 10.00 -22.32 10.35
N ILE A 123 10.44 -23.44 10.89
CA ILE A 123 9.61 -24.60 11.20
C ILE A 123 8.61 -24.27 12.31
N GLU A 124 9.07 -23.63 13.40
CA GLU A 124 8.22 -23.22 14.51
C GLU A 124 7.15 -22.21 14.08
N GLN A 125 7.50 -21.28 13.23
CA GLN A 125 6.58 -20.27 12.69
C GLN A 125 5.76 -20.77 11.50
N GLN A 126 5.89 -22.03 11.10
CA GLN A 126 5.23 -22.62 9.92
C GLN A 126 5.54 -21.90 8.59
N HIS A 127 6.69 -21.29 8.48
CA HIS A 127 7.15 -20.61 7.26
C HIS A 127 7.93 -21.55 6.34
N TRP A 128 7.23 -22.48 5.74
CA TRP A 128 7.81 -23.52 4.88
C TRP A 128 8.53 -22.99 3.63
N PHE A 129 8.14 -21.82 3.17
CA PHE A 129 8.61 -21.23 1.91
C PHE A 129 9.23 -19.87 2.11
N GLY A 130 10.09 -19.76 3.10
CA GLY A 130 10.75 -18.51 3.41
C GLY A 130 9.87 -17.56 4.22
N ASN A 131 10.52 -16.68 4.92
CA ASN A 131 9.85 -15.60 5.60
C ASN A 131 9.47 -14.55 4.55
N TYR A 132 8.19 -14.49 4.19
CA TYR A 132 7.64 -13.46 3.29
C TYR A 132 7.57 -12.07 3.94
N SER A 133 8.11 -11.92 5.16
CA SER A 133 8.28 -10.60 5.75
C SER A 133 9.33 -9.81 4.98
N TYR A 134 9.24 -8.49 5.07
CA TYR A 134 10.18 -7.52 4.48
C TYR A 134 11.60 -7.57 5.08
N SER A 135 12.06 -8.74 5.49
CA SER A 135 13.42 -8.93 5.96
C SER A 135 14.40 -8.77 4.79
N THR A 136 15.38 -7.90 4.94
CA THR A 136 16.48 -7.76 3.99
C THR A 136 17.36 -9.02 3.94
N GLU A 137 17.21 -9.91 4.89
CA GLU A 137 17.90 -11.19 4.98
C GLU A 137 17.24 -12.27 4.12
N ASN A 138 15.98 -12.07 3.73
CA ASN A 138 15.24 -12.97 2.85
C ASN A 138 14.83 -12.24 1.56
N ARG A 139 15.72 -12.18 0.60
CA ARG A 139 15.49 -11.50 -0.67
C ARG A 139 14.29 -12.03 -1.44
N TRP A 140 14.09 -13.34 -1.48
CA TRP A 140 12.96 -13.96 -2.17
C TRP A 140 11.63 -13.64 -1.49
N GLY A 141 11.60 -13.69 -0.17
CA GLY A 141 10.43 -13.28 0.59
C GLY A 141 10.08 -11.81 0.33
N TYR A 142 11.07 -10.92 0.35
CA TYR A 142 10.89 -9.51 0.02
C TYR A 142 10.35 -9.29 -1.40
N LEU A 143 10.95 -9.94 -2.41
CA LEU A 143 10.50 -9.82 -3.79
C LEU A 143 9.10 -10.40 -3.99
N THR A 144 8.81 -11.55 -3.39
CA THR A 144 7.48 -12.16 -3.43
C THR A 144 6.44 -11.24 -2.80
N ALA A 145 6.72 -10.67 -1.63
CA ALA A 145 5.83 -9.72 -0.96
C ALA A 145 5.65 -8.42 -1.76
N SER A 146 6.70 -7.93 -2.42
CA SER A 146 6.63 -6.74 -3.28
C SER A 146 5.76 -6.97 -4.53
N ILE A 147 5.74 -8.19 -5.07
CA ILE A 147 4.95 -8.52 -6.27
C ILE A 147 3.51 -8.90 -5.91
N PHE A 148 3.32 -9.75 -4.88
CA PHE A 148 2.01 -10.36 -4.58
C PHE A 148 1.36 -9.83 -3.30
N GLY A 149 2.03 -8.94 -2.56
CA GLY A 149 1.61 -8.47 -1.24
C GLY A 149 2.01 -9.43 -0.13
N THR A 150 1.88 -8.99 1.12
CA THR A 150 2.25 -9.78 2.29
C THR A 150 1.28 -10.92 2.59
N GLN A 151 0.06 -10.86 2.05
CA GLN A 151 -0.99 -11.87 2.16
C GLN A 151 -1.45 -12.20 3.60
N ASN A 152 -1.10 -11.35 4.56
CA ASN A 152 -1.45 -11.53 5.98
C ASN A 152 -2.92 -11.20 6.30
N GLY A 153 -3.74 -10.91 5.30
CA GLY A 153 -5.15 -10.61 5.41
C GLY A 153 -5.77 -10.27 4.06
N ALA A 154 -7.09 -10.22 3.99
CA ALA A 154 -7.83 -10.04 2.74
C ALA A 154 -7.44 -8.78 1.94
N GLY A 155 -7.04 -7.71 2.63
CA GLY A 155 -6.60 -6.45 1.99
C GLY A 155 -5.11 -6.41 1.62
N GLN A 156 -4.33 -7.46 1.86
CA GLN A 156 -2.87 -7.44 1.74
C GLN A 156 -2.35 -8.07 0.43
N PHE A 157 -3.26 -8.43 -0.48
CA PHE A 157 -2.89 -8.94 -1.80
C PHE A 157 -2.69 -7.81 -2.79
N HIS A 158 -1.58 -7.81 -3.53
CA HIS A 158 -1.42 -6.94 -4.67
C HIS A 158 -2.22 -7.49 -5.86
N LYS A 159 -3.14 -6.68 -6.36
CA LYS A 159 -4.01 -7.00 -7.50
C LYS A 159 -3.54 -6.32 -8.77
N ASN A 160 -2.59 -5.40 -8.65
CA ASN A 160 -2.12 -4.56 -9.75
C ASN A 160 -0.61 -4.35 -9.64
N ALA A 161 0.00 -4.02 -10.77
CA ALA A 161 1.43 -3.77 -10.87
C ALA A 161 1.68 -2.42 -11.54
N TYR A 162 2.68 -1.70 -11.05
CA TYR A 162 3.03 -0.37 -11.54
C TYR A 162 4.47 -0.32 -12.00
N THR A 163 4.67 0.37 -13.12
CA THR A 163 5.98 0.76 -13.64
C THR A 163 5.97 2.26 -13.86
N VAL A 164 7.13 2.88 -13.92
CA VAL A 164 7.24 4.32 -14.21
C VAL A 164 6.52 4.72 -15.51
N PRO A 165 6.60 3.97 -16.63
CA PRO A 165 5.82 4.28 -17.84
C PRO A 165 4.30 4.22 -17.63
N LYS A 166 3.80 3.21 -16.90
CA LYS A 166 2.35 3.10 -16.59
C LYS A 166 1.87 4.31 -15.80
N ILE A 167 2.59 4.67 -14.73
CA ILE A 167 2.25 5.83 -13.90
C ILE A 167 2.24 7.12 -14.73
N LYS A 168 3.27 7.34 -15.53
CA LYS A 168 3.31 8.52 -16.42
C LYS A 168 2.15 8.55 -17.42
N ALA A 169 1.68 7.40 -17.87
CA ALA A 169 0.53 7.33 -18.78
C ALA A 169 -0.79 7.66 -18.06
N ILE A 170 -0.97 7.19 -16.82
CA ILE A 170 -2.14 7.51 -15.99
C ILE A 170 -2.19 9.02 -15.68
N CYS A 171 -1.09 9.62 -15.25
CA CYS A 171 -1.03 11.03 -14.86
C CYS A 171 -1.13 12.02 -16.04
N LYS A 172 -1.16 11.55 -17.30
CA LYS A 172 -1.37 12.38 -18.49
C LYS A 172 -2.83 12.52 -18.90
N LYS A 173 -3.70 11.73 -18.33
CA LYS A 173 -5.15 11.78 -18.58
C LYS A 173 -5.85 12.69 -17.60
#